data_0e894eaa81813684e2f9f0f6bbca94f2
#
_entry.id   0e894eaa81813684e2f9f0f6bbca94f2
#
_cell.length_a   1.000
_cell.length_b   1.000
_cell.length_c   1.000
_cell.angle_alpha   90.00
_cell.angle_beta   90.00
_cell.angle_gamma   90.00
#
_symmetry.space_group_name_H-M   'P 1'
#
loop_
_entity.id
_entity.type
_entity.pdbx_description
1 polymer ?
#
loop_
_entity_poly.entity_id
_entity_poly.type
_entity_poly.pdbx_seq_one_letter_code
_entity_poly.pdbx_strand_id
1 'polypeptide(L)'
;MAYFPGLNLLFIHVPKTAGNTVTSELIQYEPAQPPTKILLPGMDGLNRFELKDGFSEKKHANLRAYQATMPADLFKELTVVFVYRNPVDRLVSFFYSPHRSAERGDRVLGLREFFHLLRRHPTLDDYLGLDTPPFPRQLISLRFRSLDSDWTLLASRLGLGQVGSLPQYNASSVQGVRKTWPIFWLAMLATRHRLDFAYRLGCGFQTGLSSRRRLWPRKRLRL
;
A
#
# COMPACT_ATOMS: atom_id res chain seq x y z
N MET A 1 -0.93 -5.14 -7.42
CA MET A 1 -1.62 -3.91 -7.76
C MET A 1 -2.69 -4.21 -8.75
N ALA A 2 -3.65 -3.33 -8.89
CA ALA A 2 -4.67 -3.54 -9.88
C ALA A 2 -5.26 -2.20 -10.35
N TYR A 3 -5.41 -2.09 -11.65
CA TYR A 3 -6.21 -1.07 -12.29
C TYR A 3 -7.65 -1.59 -12.43
N PHE A 4 -8.60 -0.75 -12.09
CA PHE A 4 -10.04 -1.00 -12.16
C PHE A 4 -10.65 0.02 -13.13
N PRO A 5 -10.81 -0.34 -14.41
CA PRO A 5 -11.21 0.60 -15.45
C PRO A 5 -12.60 1.19 -15.22
N GLY A 6 -13.58 0.39 -14.81
CA GLY A 6 -14.95 0.86 -14.53
C GLY A 6 -15.03 1.84 -13.36
N LEU A 7 -14.07 1.79 -12.45
CA LEU A 7 -13.96 2.71 -11.30
C LEU A 7 -13.00 3.88 -11.55
N ASN A 8 -12.30 3.88 -12.69
CA ASN A 8 -11.19 4.78 -12.99
C ASN A 8 -10.17 4.88 -11.83
N LEU A 9 -9.85 3.71 -11.24
CA LEU A 9 -9.10 3.57 -10.02
C LEU A 9 -7.87 2.69 -10.20
N LEU A 10 -6.73 3.14 -9.68
CA LEU A 10 -5.51 2.34 -9.54
C LEU A 10 -5.22 2.10 -8.06
N PHE A 11 -5.29 0.85 -7.62
CA PHE A 11 -4.91 0.48 -6.25
C PHE A 11 -3.43 0.10 -6.18
N ILE A 12 -2.65 0.84 -5.39
CA ILE A 12 -1.24 0.55 -5.13
C ILE A 12 -1.11 -0.37 -3.92
N HIS A 13 -0.78 -1.65 -4.17
CA HIS A 13 -0.64 -2.64 -3.11
C HIS A 13 0.72 -2.52 -2.42
N VAL A 14 0.83 -1.68 -1.42
CA VAL A 14 1.99 -1.64 -0.52
C VAL A 14 1.99 -2.91 0.35
N PRO A 15 3.11 -3.67 0.45
CA PRO A 15 3.16 -4.88 1.25
C PRO A 15 2.82 -4.64 2.73
N LYS A 16 2.05 -5.54 3.32
CA LYS A 16 1.70 -5.56 4.75
C LYS A 16 0.81 -4.39 5.22
N THR A 17 -0.03 -3.89 4.32
CA THR A 17 -1.01 -2.83 4.59
C THR A 17 -2.46 -3.26 4.33
N ALA A 18 -2.77 -4.55 4.39
CA ALA A 18 -4.10 -5.12 4.08
C ALA A 18 -4.53 -4.99 2.60
N GLY A 19 -3.57 -4.88 1.67
CA GLY A 19 -3.88 -4.71 0.25
C GLY A 19 -4.73 -5.84 -0.36
N ASN A 20 -4.57 -7.10 0.09
CA ASN A 20 -5.41 -8.21 -0.39
C ASN A 20 -6.88 -8.00 -0.01
N THR A 21 -7.14 -7.51 1.19
CA THR A 21 -8.49 -7.20 1.67
C THR A 21 -9.17 -6.18 0.76
N VAL A 22 -8.51 -5.04 0.55
CA VAL A 22 -9.07 -3.94 -0.26
C VAL A 22 -9.25 -4.37 -1.72
N THR A 23 -8.26 -5.08 -2.29
CA THR A 23 -8.38 -5.55 -3.69
C THR A 23 -9.45 -6.61 -3.88
N SER A 24 -9.66 -7.49 -2.90
CA SER A 24 -10.76 -8.48 -2.97
C SER A 24 -12.13 -7.81 -3.00
N GLU A 25 -12.30 -6.72 -2.28
CA GLU A 25 -13.55 -5.96 -2.30
C GLU A 25 -13.69 -5.16 -3.60
N LEU A 26 -12.65 -4.45 -4.03
CA LEU A 26 -12.71 -3.66 -5.26
C LEU A 26 -13.07 -4.51 -6.50
N ILE A 27 -12.61 -5.76 -6.57
CA ILE A 27 -12.95 -6.67 -7.69
C ILE A 27 -14.47 -6.89 -7.79
N GLN A 28 -15.18 -6.94 -6.67
CA GLN A 28 -16.63 -7.19 -6.66
C GLN A 28 -17.43 -6.03 -7.27
N TYR A 29 -16.85 -4.83 -7.26
CA TYR A 29 -17.49 -3.61 -7.76
C TYR A 29 -16.98 -3.19 -9.14
N GLU A 30 -16.08 -3.96 -9.76
CA GLU A 30 -15.60 -3.67 -11.11
C GLU A 30 -16.62 -4.20 -12.14
N PRO A 31 -17.35 -3.31 -12.84
CA PRO A 31 -18.49 -3.76 -13.63
C PRO A 31 -18.11 -4.34 -15.00
N ALA A 32 -16.97 -3.96 -15.57
CA ALA A 32 -16.70 -4.20 -16.98
C ALA A 32 -15.58 -5.23 -17.23
N GLN A 33 -14.44 -5.09 -16.61
CA GLN A 33 -13.27 -5.93 -16.83
C GLN A 33 -12.50 -6.12 -15.52
N PRO A 34 -12.94 -7.01 -14.63
CA PRO A 34 -12.22 -7.25 -13.41
C PRO A 34 -10.80 -7.76 -13.72
N PRO A 35 -9.77 -7.28 -13.02
CA PRO A 35 -8.45 -7.82 -13.18
C PRO A 35 -8.45 -9.32 -12.87
N THR A 36 -7.72 -10.11 -13.67
CA THR A 36 -7.69 -11.55 -13.53
C THR A 36 -7.06 -11.94 -12.20
N LYS A 37 -7.80 -12.67 -11.36
CA LYS A 37 -7.33 -13.20 -10.09
C LYS A 37 -6.58 -14.52 -10.32
N ILE A 38 -5.28 -14.55 -9.99
CA ILE A 38 -4.44 -15.74 -10.07
C ILE A 38 -4.13 -16.20 -8.65
N LEU A 39 -4.54 -17.42 -8.30
CA LEU A 39 -4.18 -18.05 -7.03
C LEU A 39 -2.71 -18.51 -7.10
N LEU A 40 -1.94 -18.22 -6.07
CA LEU A 40 -0.54 -18.68 -6.00
C LEU A 40 -0.50 -20.11 -5.50
N PRO A 41 0.22 -21.02 -6.19
CA PRO A 41 0.33 -22.42 -5.81
C PRO A 41 0.92 -22.60 -4.40
N GLY A 42 0.47 -23.63 -3.68
CA GLY A 42 1.00 -24.05 -2.37
C GLY A 42 0.65 -23.11 -1.21
N MET A 43 -0.33 -22.24 -1.37
CA MET A 43 -0.73 -21.26 -0.36
C MET A 43 -2.20 -21.33 -0.02
N ASP A 44 -2.77 -22.53 -0.05
CA ASP A 44 -4.15 -22.79 0.30
C ASP A 44 -4.48 -22.29 1.72
N GLY A 45 -5.51 -21.50 1.84
CA GLY A 45 -5.94 -20.90 3.10
C GLY A 45 -5.34 -19.52 3.46
N LEU A 46 -4.38 -18.99 2.72
CA LEU A 46 -3.79 -17.67 3.01
C LEU A 46 -4.36 -16.52 2.16
N ASN A 47 -5.41 -16.73 1.40
CA ASN A 47 -6.02 -15.74 0.50
C ASN A 47 -4.98 -14.94 -0.32
N ARG A 48 -4.02 -15.65 -0.89
CA ARG A 48 -2.99 -15.07 -1.71
C ARG A 48 -3.38 -15.17 -3.17
N PHE A 49 -3.46 -14.04 -3.78
CA PHE A 49 -3.70 -13.93 -5.20
C PHE A 49 -2.89 -12.77 -5.78
N GLU A 50 -2.66 -12.85 -7.05
CA GLU A 50 -2.16 -11.74 -7.87
C GLU A 50 -3.27 -11.29 -8.79
N LEU A 51 -3.24 -10.01 -9.13
CA LEU A 51 -4.14 -9.44 -10.12
C LEU A 51 -3.33 -9.04 -11.34
N LYS A 52 -3.80 -9.47 -12.50
CA LYS A 52 -3.29 -9.02 -13.80
C LYS A 52 -4.29 -8.03 -14.40
N ASP A 53 -3.83 -6.84 -14.70
CA ASP A 53 -4.64 -5.73 -15.20
C ASP A 53 -4.21 -5.24 -16.60
N GLY A 54 -3.32 -5.97 -17.25
CA GLY A 54 -2.80 -5.61 -18.58
C GLY A 54 -1.67 -4.58 -18.57
N PHE A 55 -1.43 -3.88 -17.45
CA PHE A 55 -0.36 -2.86 -17.35
C PHE A 55 0.82 -3.30 -16.50
N SER A 56 0.60 -4.13 -15.50
CA SER A 56 1.67 -4.65 -14.66
C SER A 56 1.40 -6.09 -14.23
N GLU A 57 2.43 -6.93 -14.37
CA GLU A 57 2.40 -8.32 -13.91
C GLU A 57 2.89 -8.48 -12.45
N LYS A 58 3.45 -7.42 -11.85
CA LYS A 58 4.03 -7.49 -10.51
C LYS A 58 3.04 -7.06 -9.44
N LYS A 59 2.74 -7.94 -8.52
CA LYS A 59 1.86 -7.67 -7.36
C LYS A 59 2.21 -6.39 -6.60
N HIS A 60 3.46 -6.02 -6.54
CA HIS A 60 3.97 -4.87 -5.81
C HIS A 60 4.68 -3.86 -6.75
N ALA A 61 4.18 -3.71 -7.98
CA ALA A 61 4.66 -2.69 -8.89
C ALA A 61 4.49 -1.29 -8.26
N ASN A 62 5.32 -0.34 -8.55
CA ASN A 62 5.20 1.02 -8.06
C ASN A 62 4.42 1.91 -9.05
N LEU A 63 4.06 3.10 -8.62
CA LEU A 63 3.29 4.03 -9.43
C LEU A 63 4.05 4.45 -10.71
N ARG A 64 5.39 4.51 -10.66
CA ARG A 64 6.23 4.79 -11.84
C ARG A 64 6.11 3.73 -12.93
N ALA A 65 5.96 2.46 -12.54
CA ALA A 65 5.76 1.38 -13.52
C ALA A 65 4.46 1.59 -14.30
N TYR A 66 3.38 1.98 -13.63
CA TYR A 66 2.12 2.30 -14.30
C TYR A 66 2.22 3.59 -15.14
N GLN A 67 2.90 4.61 -14.64
CA GLN A 67 3.15 5.83 -15.41
C GLN A 67 3.88 5.54 -16.72
N ALA A 68 4.80 4.57 -16.71
CA ALA A 68 5.58 4.19 -17.89
C ALA A 68 4.80 3.31 -18.90
N THR A 69 3.79 2.57 -18.44
CA THR A 69 3.08 1.57 -19.27
C THR A 69 1.69 2.02 -19.70
N MET A 70 1.05 2.91 -18.94
CA MET A 70 -0.29 3.41 -19.25
C MET A 70 -0.25 4.60 -20.19
N PRO A 71 -1.26 4.78 -21.06
CA PRO A 71 -1.43 6.01 -21.82
C PRO A 71 -1.47 7.24 -20.88
N ALA A 72 -0.74 8.29 -21.24
CA ALA A 72 -0.58 9.47 -20.38
C ALA A 72 -1.91 10.14 -20.01
N ASP A 73 -2.87 10.15 -20.92
CA ASP A 73 -4.18 10.77 -20.69
C ASP A 73 -5.01 9.92 -19.73
N LEU A 74 -4.99 8.59 -19.87
CA LEU A 74 -5.61 7.68 -18.91
C LEU A 74 -4.98 7.86 -17.52
N PHE A 75 -3.65 7.87 -17.44
CA PHE A 75 -2.94 8.01 -16.16
C PHE A 75 -3.28 9.32 -15.42
N LYS A 76 -3.46 10.42 -16.14
CA LYS A 76 -3.83 11.73 -15.56
C LYS A 76 -5.21 11.72 -14.91
N GLU A 77 -6.13 10.93 -15.42
CA GLU A 77 -7.50 10.88 -14.92
C GLU A 77 -7.69 9.91 -13.73
N LEU A 78 -6.67 9.09 -13.43
CA LEU A 78 -6.76 8.07 -12.39
C LEU A 78 -6.95 8.64 -10.99
N THR A 79 -7.82 7.98 -10.24
CA THR A 79 -7.79 7.99 -8.78
C THR A 79 -6.86 6.90 -8.28
N VAL A 80 -5.74 7.28 -7.69
CA VAL A 80 -4.79 6.34 -7.09
C VAL A 80 -5.13 6.16 -5.63
N VAL A 81 -5.30 4.90 -5.20
CA VAL A 81 -5.63 4.54 -3.81
C VAL A 81 -4.54 3.64 -3.25
N PHE A 82 -4.17 3.85 -2.01
CA PHE A 82 -3.28 2.97 -1.25
C PHE A 82 -3.67 2.93 0.22
N VAL A 83 -3.17 1.92 0.96
CA VAL A 83 -3.36 1.87 2.42
C VAL A 83 -2.10 2.32 3.13
N TYR A 84 -2.21 3.36 3.95
CA TYR A 84 -1.17 3.79 4.87
C TYR A 84 -1.18 2.96 6.14
N ARG A 85 -0.08 2.33 6.45
CA ARG A 85 0.20 1.70 7.75
C ARG A 85 1.44 2.34 8.35
N ASN A 86 1.44 2.55 9.66
CA ASN A 86 2.65 2.99 10.36
C ASN A 86 3.87 2.20 9.88
N PRO A 87 4.94 2.84 9.43
CA PRO A 87 6.08 2.16 8.83
C PRO A 87 6.75 1.15 9.77
N VAL A 88 6.81 1.41 11.08
CA VAL A 88 7.31 0.45 12.08
C VAL A 88 6.41 -0.79 12.10
N ASP A 89 5.08 -0.58 12.25
CA ASP A 89 4.10 -1.67 12.26
C ASP A 89 4.14 -2.50 10.97
N ARG A 90 4.42 -1.84 9.84
CA ARG A 90 4.56 -2.49 8.53
C ARG A 90 5.75 -3.45 8.50
N LEU A 91 6.94 -2.98 8.93
CA LEU A 91 8.15 -3.80 8.95
C LEU A 91 8.08 -4.92 9.98
N VAL A 92 7.52 -4.67 11.16
CA VAL A 92 7.25 -5.69 12.16
C VAL A 92 6.31 -6.76 11.60
N SER A 93 5.22 -6.37 10.96
CA SER A 93 4.29 -7.30 10.31
C SER A 93 4.94 -8.08 9.16
N PHE A 94 5.92 -7.50 8.50
CA PHE A 94 6.67 -8.19 7.47
C PHE A 94 7.56 -9.28 8.07
N PHE A 95 8.27 -8.98 9.15
CA PHE A 95 9.14 -9.94 9.83
C PHE A 95 8.34 -11.14 10.38
N TYR A 96 7.21 -10.89 11.04
CA TYR A 96 6.36 -11.94 11.62
C TYR A 96 5.32 -12.49 10.63
N SER A 97 5.55 -12.33 9.35
CA SER A 97 4.64 -12.85 8.33
C SER A 97 4.64 -14.39 8.33
N PRO A 98 3.46 -15.07 8.37
CA PRO A 98 3.39 -16.53 8.46
C PRO A 98 4.22 -17.27 7.42
N HIS A 99 4.23 -16.78 6.19
CA HIS A 99 4.99 -17.38 5.09
C HIS A 99 6.51 -17.21 5.20
N ARG A 100 7.00 -16.46 6.17
CA ARG A 100 8.41 -16.29 6.48
C ARG A 100 8.83 -17.01 7.74
N SER A 101 7.92 -17.75 8.37
CA SER A 101 8.21 -18.50 9.59
C SER A 101 9.33 -19.53 9.36
N ALA A 102 9.32 -20.21 8.22
CA ALA A 102 10.37 -21.18 7.87
C ALA A 102 11.74 -20.50 7.70
N GLU A 103 11.81 -19.32 7.05
CA GLU A 103 13.05 -18.56 6.86
C GLU A 103 13.53 -17.93 8.18
N ARG A 104 12.60 -17.53 9.00
CA ARG A 104 12.86 -16.85 10.27
C ARG A 104 13.27 -17.82 11.38
N GLY A 105 12.70 -19.02 11.43
CA GLY A 105 12.79 -19.94 12.56
C GLY A 105 12.27 -19.26 13.84
N ASP A 106 12.95 -19.46 14.96
CA ASP A 106 12.60 -18.89 16.26
C ASP A 106 13.22 -17.50 16.53
N ARG A 107 13.74 -16.85 15.50
CA ARG A 107 14.35 -15.52 15.66
C ARG A 107 13.32 -14.47 16.10
N VAL A 108 13.68 -13.71 17.12
CA VAL A 108 12.93 -12.56 17.60
C VAL A 108 13.43 -11.30 16.86
N LEU A 109 12.51 -10.41 16.53
CA LEU A 109 12.86 -9.13 15.91
C LEU A 109 13.64 -8.25 16.90
N GLY A 110 14.95 -8.26 16.76
CA GLY A 110 15.86 -7.36 17.46
C GLY A 110 16.21 -6.13 16.61
N LEU A 111 17.05 -5.27 17.17
CA LEU A 111 17.46 -4.04 16.49
C LEU A 111 18.27 -4.33 15.22
N ARG A 112 19.14 -5.33 15.25
CA ARG A 112 19.94 -5.76 14.10
C ARG A 112 19.07 -6.23 12.93
N GLU A 113 18.09 -7.08 13.21
CA GLU A 113 17.13 -7.58 12.22
C GLU A 113 16.27 -6.44 11.68
N PHE A 114 15.87 -5.52 12.55
CA PHE A 114 15.10 -4.36 12.13
C PHE A 114 15.89 -3.44 11.19
N PHE A 115 17.16 -3.16 11.47
CA PHE A 115 18.03 -2.41 10.56
C PHE A 115 18.25 -3.14 9.23
N HIS A 116 18.34 -4.46 9.26
CA HIS A 116 18.43 -5.25 8.05
C HIS A 116 17.16 -5.12 7.18
N LEU A 117 15.98 -5.14 7.81
CA LEU A 117 14.71 -4.88 7.13
C LEU A 117 14.65 -3.46 6.55
N LEU A 118 15.05 -2.44 7.30
CA LEU A 118 15.08 -1.06 6.84
C LEU A 118 15.92 -0.86 5.57
N ARG A 119 17.04 -1.58 5.45
CA ARG A 119 17.92 -1.49 4.27
C ARG A 119 17.33 -2.19 3.03
N ARG A 120 16.58 -3.27 3.22
CA ARG A 120 16.10 -4.14 2.14
C ARG A 120 14.69 -3.79 1.66
N HIS A 121 13.87 -3.21 2.54
CA HIS A 121 12.48 -2.97 2.19
C HIS A 121 12.27 -1.60 1.56
N PRO A 122 11.46 -1.56 0.49
CA PRO A 122 11.05 -0.31 -0.14
C PRO A 122 10.28 0.59 0.84
N THR A 123 10.52 1.87 0.73
CA THR A 123 9.75 2.92 1.40
C THR A 123 8.39 3.13 0.74
N LEU A 124 7.51 3.93 1.34
CA LEU A 124 6.28 4.36 0.66
C LEU A 124 6.60 5.21 -0.56
N ASP A 125 7.65 6.01 -0.50
CA ASP A 125 8.10 6.82 -1.63
C ASP A 125 8.58 5.96 -2.81
N ASP A 126 9.18 4.81 -2.55
CA ASP A 126 9.55 3.85 -3.60
C ASP A 126 8.31 3.28 -4.33
N TYR A 127 7.13 3.23 -3.67
CA TYR A 127 5.87 2.77 -4.27
C TYR A 127 5.06 3.88 -4.92
N LEU A 128 5.04 5.07 -4.32
CA LEU A 128 4.11 6.14 -4.66
C LEU A 128 4.80 7.34 -5.31
N GLY A 129 6.13 7.50 -5.14
CA GLY A 129 6.85 8.67 -5.61
C GLY A 129 6.87 8.77 -7.13
N LEU A 130 6.54 9.95 -7.63
CA LEU A 130 6.71 10.35 -9.03
C LEU A 130 7.56 11.62 -9.07
N ASP A 131 8.59 11.60 -9.91
CA ASP A 131 9.51 12.73 -10.05
C ASP A 131 9.06 13.72 -11.15
N THR A 132 8.35 13.21 -12.13
CA THR A 132 7.97 13.95 -13.35
C THR A 132 6.50 13.70 -13.72
N PRO A 133 5.83 14.64 -14.42
CA PRO A 133 4.52 14.39 -14.98
C PRO A 133 4.52 13.27 -16.06
N PRO A 134 3.36 12.67 -16.34
CA PRO A 134 2.05 13.04 -15.84
C PRO A 134 1.82 12.59 -14.38
N PHE A 135 1.05 13.38 -13.63
CA PHE A 135 0.59 12.99 -12.30
C PHE A 135 -0.86 12.53 -12.36
N PRO A 136 -1.29 11.57 -11.52
CA PRO A 136 -2.68 11.16 -11.46
C PRO A 136 -3.55 12.29 -10.92
N ARG A 137 -4.84 12.25 -11.29
CA ARG A 137 -5.84 13.23 -10.86
C ARG A 137 -5.92 13.35 -9.35
N GLN A 138 -5.90 12.22 -8.65
CA GLN A 138 -6.06 12.16 -7.21
C GLN A 138 -5.23 11.04 -6.59
N LEU A 139 -4.72 11.29 -5.37
CA LEU A 139 -4.10 10.29 -4.51
C LEU A 139 -4.87 10.22 -3.20
N ILE A 140 -5.42 9.04 -2.89
CA ILE A 140 -6.20 8.77 -1.67
C ILE A 140 -5.45 7.79 -0.80
N SER A 141 -5.32 8.12 0.47
CA SER A 141 -4.75 7.25 1.50
C SER A 141 -5.84 6.72 2.43
N LEU A 142 -5.97 5.40 2.53
CA LEU A 142 -6.78 4.73 3.54
C LEU A 142 -5.89 4.42 4.73
N ARG A 143 -6.35 4.70 5.95
CA ARG A 143 -5.58 4.44 7.17
C ARG A 143 -5.81 3.01 7.64
N PHE A 144 -4.75 2.24 7.81
CA PHE A 144 -4.85 0.84 8.26
C PHE A 144 -5.64 0.66 9.58
N ARG A 145 -5.52 1.61 10.52
CA ARG A 145 -6.18 1.53 11.84
C ARG A 145 -7.67 1.87 11.81
N SER A 146 -8.13 2.55 10.78
CA SER A 146 -9.54 2.93 10.56
C SER A 146 -9.98 2.49 9.16
N LEU A 147 -9.50 1.32 8.72
CA LEU A 147 -9.63 0.90 7.33
C LEU A 147 -11.10 0.72 6.91
N ASP A 148 -11.94 0.18 7.80
CA ASP A 148 -13.39 0.03 7.51
C ASP A 148 -14.09 1.37 7.31
N SER A 149 -13.81 2.34 8.19
CA SER A 149 -14.40 3.69 8.06
C SER A 149 -13.91 4.39 6.81
N ASP A 150 -12.60 4.28 6.50
CA ASP A 150 -12.01 4.89 5.32
C ASP A 150 -12.49 4.19 4.03
N TRP A 151 -12.74 2.87 4.09
CA TRP A 151 -13.33 2.10 3.00
C TRP A 151 -14.76 2.55 2.69
N THR A 152 -15.60 2.68 3.72
CA THR A 152 -16.98 3.19 3.56
C THR A 152 -16.99 4.58 2.90
N LEU A 153 -16.09 5.46 3.31
CA LEU A 153 -15.96 6.79 2.70
C LEU A 153 -15.47 6.73 1.26
N LEU A 154 -14.51 5.84 0.94
CA LEU A 154 -14.06 5.63 -0.42
C LEU A 154 -15.19 5.08 -1.29
N ALA A 155 -15.90 4.06 -0.82
CA ALA A 155 -17.02 3.44 -1.52
C ALA A 155 -18.12 4.46 -1.85
N SER A 156 -18.48 5.30 -0.89
CA SER A 156 -19.42 6.41 -1.11
C SER A 156 -18.96 7.36 -2.21
N ARG A 157 -17.67 7.70 -2.25
CA ARG A 157 -17.10 8.56 -3.29
C ARG A 157 -17.05 7.94 -4.68
N LEU A 158 -16.87 6.63 -4.72
CA LEU A 158 -16.88 5.84 -5.96
C LEU A 158 -18.30 5.49 -6.43
N GLY A 159 -19.33 5.84 -5.65
CA GLY A 159 -20.72 5.52 -5.98
C GLY A 159 -21.06 4.03 -5.87
N LEU A 160 -20.34 3.27 -5.04
CA LEU A 160 -20.52 1.82 -4.92
C LEU A 160 -21.75 1.40 -4.12
N GLY A 161 -22.53 2.36 -3.60
CA GLY A 161 -23.67 2.08 -2.76
C GLY A 161 -23.27 1.67 -1.33
N GLN A 162 -24.11 0.84 -0.70
CA GLN A 162 -23.83 0.35 0.65
C GLN A 162 -22.82 -0.80 0.59
N VAL A 163 -21.68 -0.65 1.26
CA VAL A 163 -20.62 -1.66 1.35
C VAL A 163 -20.57 -2.27 2.73
N GLY A 164 -20.22 -3.56 2.79
CA GLY A 164 -19.97 -4.26 4.05
C GLY A 164 -18.63 -3.87 4.71
N SER A 165 -18.41 -4.37 5.94
CA SER A 165 -17.11 -4.30 6.59
C SER A 165 -16.09 -5.15 5.86
N LEU A 166 -14.84 -4.69 5.86
CA LEU A 166 -13.74 -5.40 5.20
C LEU A 166 -13.40 -6.70 5.95
N PRO A 167 -13.23 -7.82 5.23
CA PRO A 167 -12.82 -9.08 5.85
C PRO A 167 -11.38 -9.01 6.35
N GLN A 168 -11.12 -9.58 7.52
CA GLN A 168 -9.76 -9.65 8.07
C GLN A 168 -9.00 -10.84 7.48
N TYR A 169 -8.13 -10.58 6.50
CA TYR A 169 -7.23 -11.58 5.95
C TYR A 169 -5.84 -11.48 6.58
N ASN A 170 -5.25 -12.61 6.95
CA ASN A 170 -3.84 -12.73 7.35
C ASN A 170 -3.43 -11.84 8.55
N ALA A 171 -4.23 -11.81 9.62
CA ALA A 171 -3.84 -11.18 10.86
C ALA A 171 -2.58 -11.89 11.43
N SER A 172 -1.47 -11.15 11.57
CA SER A 172 -0.30 -11.67 12.27
C SER A 172 -0.48 -11.45 13.77
N SER A 173 -0.38 -12.51 14.57
CA SER A 173 -0.33 -12.41 16.03
C SER A 173 1.01 -11.80 16.44
N VAL A 174 1.08 -10.48 16.54
CA VAL A 174 2.29 -9.79 17.02
C VAL A 174 2.16 -9.55 18.52
N GLN A 175 2.34 -10.60 19.32
CA GLN A 175 2.47 -10.46 20.76
C GLN A 175 3.97 -10.30 21.12
N GLY A 176 4.33 -9.27 21.87
CA GLY A 176 5.68 -9.14 22.45
C GLY A 176 6.59 -8.05 21.90
N VAL A 177 6.35 -7.50 20.69
CA VAL A 177 7.25 -6.49 20.07
C VAL A 177 7.10 -5.08 20.67
N ARG A 178 6.07 -4.81 21.43
CA ARG A 178 5.77 -3.45 21.97
C ARG A 178 6.89 -2.83 22.82
N LYS A 179 7.72 -3.63 23.46
CA LYS A 179 8.81 -3.14 24.36
C LYS A 179 9.98 -2.50 23.62
N THR A 180 10.16 -2.77 22.34
CA THR A 180 11.30 -2.27 21.54
C THR A 180 10.93 -1.13 20.57
N TRP A 181 9.68 -0.72 20.53
CA TRP A 181 9.15 0.29 19.60
C TRP A 181 9.88 1.64 19.60
N PRO A 182 10.24 2.25 20.72
CA PRO A 182 10.96 3.53 20.70
C PRO A 182 12.27 3.47 19.92
N ILE A 183 13.02 2.38 20.08
CA ILE A 183 14.30 2.16 19.36
C ILE A 183 14.06 1.97 17.87
N PHE A 184 13.00 1.25 17.48
CA PHE A 184 12.64 1.09 16.07
C PHE A 184 12.23 2.42 15.42
N TRP A 185 11.55 3.29 16.16
CA TRP A 185 11.22 4.64 15.69
C TRP A 185 12.47 5.47 15.43
N LEU A 186 13.42 5.47 16.35
CA LEU A 186 14.69 6.16 16.18
C LEU A 186 15.47 5.63 14.97
N ALA A 187 15.52 4.31 14.81
CA ALA A 187 16.16 3.68 13.66
C ALA A 187 15.52 4.09 12.34
N MET A 188 14.19 4.23 12.29
CA MET A 188 13.49 4.71 11.09
C MET A 188 13.78 6.17 10.78
N LEU A 189 13.79 7.04 11.79
CA LEU A 189 14.10 8.46 11.61
C LEU A 189 15.53 8.69 11.11
N ALA A 190 16.46 7.78 11.46
CA ALA A 190 17.84 7.81 10.99
C ALA A 190 18.04 7.28 9.55
N THR A 191 16.99 6.85 8.87
CA THR A 191 17.08 6.23 7.54
C THR A 191 16.18 6.93 6.52
N ARG A 192 16.23 6.48 5.26
CA ARG A 192 15.34 6.95 4.18
C ARG A 192 13.84 6.75 4.51
N HIS A 193 13.48 5.85 5.41
CA HIS A 193 12.09 5.62 5.85
C HIS A 193 11.49 6.79 6.64
N ARG A 194 12.29 7.78 7.06
CA ARG A 194 11.77 9.03 7.63
C ARG A 194 10.74 9.70 6.73
N LEU A 195 10.88 9.57 5.41
CA LEU A 195 9.96 10.14 4.43
C LEU A 195 8.58 9.45 4.46
N ASP A 196 8.50 8.19 4.91
CA ASP A 196 7.24 7.48 5.04
C ASP A 196 6.27 8.17 6.01
N PHE A 197 6.80 8.94 6.98
CA PHE A 197 5.98 9.72 7.92
C PHE A 197 5.34 10.95 7.26
N ALA A 198 5.90 11.47 6.19
CA ALA A 198 5.29 12.57 5.44
C ALA A 198 3.94 12.16 4.84
N TYR A 199 3.79 10.90 4.47
CA TYR A 199 2.53 10.34 3.98
C TYR A 199 1.45 10.25 5.06
N ARG A 200 1.82 10.21 6.36
CA ARG A 200 0.87 10.27 7.47
C ARG A 200 0.18 11.63 7.55
N LEU A 201 0.91 12.71 7.31
CA LEU A 201 0.36 14.07 7.36
C LEU A 201 -0.60 14.36 6.20
N GLY A 202 -0.43 13.64 5.09
CA GLY A 202 -1.32 13.66 3.95
C GLY A 202 -2.46 12.63 4.02
N CYS A 203 -2.53 11.80 5.09
CA CYS A 203 -3.59 10.81 5.25
C CYS A 203 -4.93 11.48 5.47
N GLY A 204 -5.84 11.22 4.59
CA GLY A 204 -7.17 11.76 4.57
C GLY A 204 -7.64 11.95 3.13
N PHE A 205 -8.92 12.12 2.98
CA PHE A 205 -9.51 12.40 1.68
C PHE A 205 -9.13 13.82 1.25
N GLN A 206 -8.05 13.97 0.50
CA GLN A 206 -7.67 15.26 -0.08
C GLN A 206 -8.35 15.44 -1.42
N THR A 207 -9.24 16.38 -1.49
CA THR A 207 -9.89 16.82 -2.73
C THR A 207 -9.24 18.10 -3.23
N GLY A 208 -8.79 18.09 -4.48
CA GLY A 208 -8.46 19.34 -5.19
C GLY A 208 -7.00 19.53 -5.60
N LEU A 209 -6.82 20.31 -6.65
CA LEU A 209 -5.56 20.65 -7.31
C LEU A 209 -4.54 21.36 -6.40
N SER A 210 -4.98 22.05 -5.35
CA SER A 210 -4.11 22.77 -4.43
C SER A 210 -3.27 21.86 -3.53
N SER A 211 -3.74 20.61 -3.28
CA SER A 211 -3.04 19.63 -2.46
C SER A 211 -1.94 18.90 -3.21
N ARG A 212 -1.94 18.91 -4.55
CA ARG A 212 -0.94 18.23 -5.39
C ARG A 212 0.49 18.66 -5.08
N ARG A 213 0.69 19.92 -4.65
CA ARG A 213 2.03 20.44 -4.32
C ARG A 213 2.58 19.95 -2.99
N ARG A 214 1.75 19.45 -2.08
CA ARG A 214 2.17 19.05 -0.72
C ARG A 214 2.42 17.55 -0.57
N LEU A 215 1.75 16.70 -1.36
CA LEU A 215 1.90 15.24 -1.31
C LEU A 215 3.07 14.72 -2.13
N TRP A 216 3.49 15.48 -3.15
CA TRP A 216 4.67 15.15 -3.92
C TRP A 216 5.85 15.91 -3.32
N PRO A 217 6.74 15.24 -2.56
CA PRO A 217 7.90 15.91 -1.97
C PRO A 217 8.74 16.53 -3.08
N ARG A 218 8.77 17.86 -3.10
CA ARG A 218 9.66 18.60 -3.98
C ARG A 218 11.09 18.27 -3.60
N LYS A 219 11.83 17.72 -4.56
CA LYS A 219 13.29 17.54 -4.58
C LYS A 219 13.85 16.82 -3.35
N ARG A 220 14.51 15.71 -3.63
CA ARG A 220 15.50 15.13 -2.73
C ARG A 220 16.31 16.27 -2.13
N LEU A 221 16.18 16.51 -0.84
CA LEU A 221 17.18 17.22 -0.10
C LEU A 221 18.47 16.42 -0.30
N ARG A 222 19.34 16.90 -1.20
CA ARG A 222 20.73 16.45 -1.24
C ARG A 222 21.33 16.93 0.07
N LEU A 223 21.59 16.01 0.98
CA LEU A 223 22.56 16.17 2.05
C LEU A 223 23.90 15.71 1.50
#